data_62da88b7792a917ad0f9c33f97846ec8
#
_entry.id   62da88b7792a917ad0f9c33f97846ec8
#
_cell.length_a   1.000
_cell.length_b   1.000
_cell.length_c   1.000
_cell.angle_alpha   90.00
_cell.angle_beta   90.00
_cell.angle_gamma   90.00
#
_symmetry.space_group_name_H-M   'P 1'
#
loop_
_entity.id
_entity.type
_entity.pdbx_description
1 polymer ?
#
loop_
_entity_poly.entity_id
_entity_poly.type
_entity_poly.pdbx_seq_one_letter_code
_entity_poly.pdbx_strand_id
1 'polypeptide(L)'
;MVRKMNKTKLPLSVLAILASCALLLAACGGDEDSGSTDSRLSVTASFYPLYEAAQAIGGDQAEVVNLTPTGTGPHDLELTPKTVAEVEDADLNIYLGQNFQPAVEKAAGQSSGRSVDLLDGIQLRPADDGIPGVEGEVDGERLAGGMDPHVWVDPVRFLEIVDEITAAYIEADPGNADTWKKNARAYSAGLESLDDDFQKALKNCATRTLVTSHAAFGYLADRYGLVQAPIAGISPDDEPNPQSIAAVARRAEQDGVKTVFFETLVPRKLADTVAGEIGARSDALDPVEGLDAEGEEAGKTYESIQRDNMERLRTGLGCTTT
;
A
#
# COMPACT_ATOMS: atom_id res chain seq x y z
N MET A 1 97.38 19.60 -15.39
CA MET A 1 96.42 20.21 -16.35
C MET A 1 95.06 20.34 -15.71
N VAL A 2 94.81 21.47 -15.12
CA VAL A 2 93.60 21.68 -14.29
C VAL A 2 92.59 22.54 -15.07
N ARG A 3 91.46 21.97 -15.43
CA ARG A 3 90.38 22.63 -16.21
C ARG A 3 89.47 23.42 -15.29
N LYS A 4 89.48 24.76 -15.39
CA LYS A 4 88.60 25.67 -14.68
C LYS A 4 87.12 25.49 -15.11
N MET A 5 86.23 25.19 -14.13
CA MET A 5 84.85 25.24 -14.37
C MET A 5 84.30 26.68 -14.30
N ASN A 6 83.66 27.09 -15.39
CA ASN A 6 83.02 28.40 -15.52
C ASN A 6 81.67 28.41 -14.85
N LYS A 7 81.51 29.24 -13.84
CA LYS A 7 80.23 29.45 -13.15
C LYS A 7 79.35 30.45 -13.94
N THR A 8 78.42 29.95 -14.72
CA THR A 8 77.40 30.77 -15.37
C THR A 8 76.37 31.24 -14.31
N LYS A 9 76.27 32.53 -14.07
CA LYS A 9 75.26 33.18 -13.23
C LYS A 9 73.96 33.22 -13.99
N LEU A 10 72.92 32.55 -13.48
CA LEU A 10 71.53 32.67 -13.99
C LEU A 10 71.00 34.09 -13.76
N PRO A 11 70.33 34.72 -14.74
CA PRO A 11 69.83 36.07 -14.59
C PRO A 11 68.64 36.06 -13.62
N LEU A 12 68.58 37.10 -12.78
CA LEU A 12 67.58 37.32 -11.70
C LEU A 12 66.14 37.27 -12.18
N SER A 13 65.88 37.45 -13.49
CA SER A 13 64.57 37.38 -14.15
C SER A 13 63.96 35.98 -14.25
N VAL A 14 64.82 34.93 -14.21
CA VAL A 14 64.32 33.54 -14.26
C VAL A 14 63.84 33.07 -12.91
N LEU A 15 64.36 33.63 -11.83
CA LEU A 15 63.95 33.30 -10.47
C LEU A 15 62.56 33.91 -10.10
N ALA A 16 62.15 35.04 -10.69
CA ALA A 16 60.89 35.69 -10.49
C ALA A 16 59.71 34.95 -11.16
N ILE A 17 59.95 34.28 -12.33
CA ILE A 17 58.93 33.53 -13.05
C ILE A 17 58.61 32.18 -12.37
N LEU A 18 59.63 31.54 -11.77
CA LEU A 18 59.42 30.30 -11.00
C LEU A 18 58.68 30.51 -9.68
N ALA A 19 58.83 31.67 -9.04
CA ALA A 19 58.10 32.01 -7.83
C ALA A 19 56.61 32.34 -8.09
N SER A 20 56.29 32.91 -9.29
CA SER A 20 54.87 33.19 -9.67
C SER A 20 54.10 31.97 -10.08
N CYS A 21 54.73 30.93 -10.64
CA CYS A 21 54.04 29.65 -10.95
C CYS A 21 53.72 28.81 -9.69
N ALA A 22 54.53 28.92 -8.63
CA ALA A 22 54.27 28.20 -7.37
C ALA A 22 53.07 28.76 -6.56
N LEU A 23 52.72 30.03 -6.76
CA LEU A 23 51.56 30.67 -6.12
C LEU A 23 50.24 30.40 -6.83
N LEU A 24 50.24 29.96 -8.10
CA LEU A 24 49.03 29.62 -8.86
C LEU A 24 48.59 28.16 -8.66
N LEU A 25 49.43 27.30 -8.07
CA LEU A 25 49.12 25.92 -7.75
C LEU A 25 48.51 25.73 -6.35
N ALA A 26 48.49 26.77 -5.52
CA ALA A 26 47.86 26.75 -4.20
C ALA A 26 46.39 27.24 -4.20
N ALA A 27 45.82 27.67 -5.33
CA ALA A 27 44.42 28.14 -5.47
C ALA A 27 43.47 27.09 -6.02
N CYS A 28 43.93 25.85 -6.29
CA CYS A 28 43.08 24.66 -6.45
C CYS A 28 43.14 23.83 -5.16
N GLY A 29 42.96 24.49 -4.01
CA GLY A 29 42.51 23.85 -2.77
C GLY A 29 41.06 23.51 -2.96
N GLY A 30 40.73 22.21 -2.98
CA GLY A 30 39.43 21.70 -3.26
C GLY A 30 38.36 22.43 -2.44
N ASP A 31 37.38 22.98 -3.08
CA ASP A 31 36.05 22.76 -2.66
C ASP A 31 35.94 21.21 -2.66
N GLU A 32 36.08 20.62 -1.48
CA GLU A 32 35.32 19.43 -1.18
C GLU A 32 33.88 19.94 -1.33
N ASP A 33 33.38 19.83 -2.54
CA ASP A 33 31.96 19.67 -2.78
C ASP A 33 31.59 18.50 -1.89
N SER A 34 31.23 18.80 -0.66
CA SER A 34 30.36 17.99 0.15
C SER A 34 29.08 18.00 -0.64
N GLY A 35 29.08 17.30 -1.74
CA GLY A 35 27.89 16.82 -2.37
C GLY A 35 27.18 16.05 -1.28
N SER A 36 26.34 16.74 -0.52
CA SER A 36 25.15 16.13 -0.01
C SER A 36 24.48 15.60 -1.28
N THR A 37 24.79 14.37 -1.65
CA THR A 37 23.87 13.59 -2.41
C THR A 37 22.64 13.59 -1.51
N ASP A 38 21.74 14.52 -1.79
CA ASP A 38 20.38 14.57 -1.27
C ASP A 38 19.68 13.37 -1.92
N SER A 39 20.20 12.17 -1.58
CA SER A 39 19.67 10.92 -2.09
C SER A 39 18.43 10.67 -1.29
N ARG A 40 17.29 10.90 -1.92
CA ARG A 40 16.00 10.50 -1.38
C ARG A 40 16.06 9.03 -1.00
N LEU A 41 15.41 8.69 0.12
CA LEU A 41 15.27 7.30 0.54
C LEU A 41 14.52 6.53 -0.55
N SER A 42 15.11 5.46 -1.08
CA SER A 42 14.45 4.59 -2.06
C SER A 42 13.56 3.57 -1.34
N VAL A 43 12.27 3.57 -1.67
CA VAL A 43 11.27 2.73 -0.99
C VAL A 43 10.47 1.96 -2.01
N THR A 44 10.25 0.66 -1.79
CA THR A 44 9.25 -0.10 -2.52
C THR A 44 8.07 -0.42 -1.63
N ALA A 45 6.87 -0.32 -2.17
CA ALA A 45 5.62 -0.70 -1.53
C ALA A 45 4.91 -1.75 -2.36
N SER A 46 4.47 -2.83 -1.74
CA SER A 46 4.01 -4.00 -2.48
C SER A 46 2.72 -3.76 -3.27
N PHE A 47 1.82 -2.88 -2.79
CA PHE A 47 0.59 -2.50 -3.51
C PHE A 47 0.05 -1.14 -3.07
N TYR A 48 -1.03 -0.68 -3.72
CA TYR A 48 -1.51 0.69 -3.72
C TYR A 48 -1.69 1.35 -2.33
N PRO A 49 -2.43 0.81 -1.33
CA PRO A 49 -2.61 1.51 -0.06
C PRO A 49 -1.29 1.71 0.70
N LEU A 50 -0.36 0.75 0.63
CA LEU A 50 0.96 0.90 1.24
C LEU A 50 1.78 1.96 0.51
N TYR A 51 1.70 1.97 -0.84
CA TYR A 51 2.36 2.97 -1.67
C TYR A 51 1.88 4.38 -1.35
N GLU A 52 0.57 4.61 -1.25
CA GLU A 52 0.02 5.93 -0.94
C GLU A 52 0.45 6.41 0.46
N ALA A 53 0.34 5.53 1.47
CA ALA A 53 0.79 5.85 2.83
C ALA A 53 2.30 6.16 2.86
N ALA A 54 3.12 5.35 2.20
CA ALA A 54 4.56 5.55 2.11
C ALA A 54 4.91 6.88 1.41
N GLN A 55 4.22 7.21 0.30
CA GLN A 55 4.39 8.50 -0.37
C GLN A 55 3.99 9.68 0.53
N ALA A 56 2.88 9.56 1.24
CA ALA A 56 2.42 10.61 2.16
C ALA A 56 3.42 10.85 3.29
N ILE A 57 4.00 9.79 3.85
CA ILE A 57 5.02 9.86 4.91
C ILE A 57 6.35 10.37 4.36
N GLY A 58 6.80 9.82 3.23
CA GLY A 58 8.09 10.15 2.61
C GLY A 58 8.15 11.57 2.05
N GLY A 59 7.06 12.07 1.47
CA GLY A 59 7.02 13.37 0.80
C GLY A 59 8.16 13.52 -0.22
N ASP A 60 8.79 14.69 -0.24
CA ASP A 60 9.89 14.99 -1.17
C ASP A 60 11.23 14.31 -0.79
N GLN A 61 11.32 13.70 0.40
CA GLN A 61 12.54 13.08 0.92
C GLN A 61 12.63 11.57 0.60
N ALA A 62 11.60 10.97 0.02
CA ALA A 62 11.61 9.58 -0.42
C ALA A 62 11.18 9.45 -1.89
N GLU A 63 11.66 8.39 -2.53
CA GLU A 63 11.19 7.94 -3.84
C GLU A 63 10.52 6.59 -3.65
N VAL A 64 9.20 6.55 -3.81
CA VAL A 64 8.40 5.35 -3.54
C VAL A 64 7.95 4.72 -4.85
N VAL A 65 8.18 3.41 -5.00
CA VAL A 65 7.75 2.61 -6.16
C VAL A 65 6.63 1.67 -5.71
N ASN A 66 5.50 1.71 -6.42
CA ASN A 66 4.44 0.71 -6.27
C ASN A 66 4.80 -0.53 -7.11
N LEU A 67 4.90 -1.70 -6.47
CA LEU A 67 5.25 -2.95 -7.17
C LEU A 67 4.07 -3.53 -7.96
N THR A 68 2.83 -3.24 -7.54
CA THR A 68 1.61 -3.70 -8.22
C THR A 68 1.17 -2.66 -9.26
N PRO A 69 1.16 -3.02 -10.56
CA PRO A 69 0.78 -2.09 -11.62
C PRO A 69 -0.68 -1.65 -11.53
N THR A 70 -0.98 -0.45 -12.05
CA THR A 70 -2.36 0.04 -12.23
C THR A 70 -3.22 -0.97 -12.98
N GLY A 71 -4.42 -1.22 -12.50
CA GLY A 71 -5.37 -2.17 -13.08
C GLY A 71 -5.13 -3.64 -12.69
N THR A 72 -4.18 -3.89 -11.80
CA THR A 72 -3.85 -5.24 -11.28
C THR A 72 -4.14 -5.28 -9.79
N GLY A 73 -4.74 -6.36 -9.29
CA GLY A 73 -4.90 -6.63 -7.86
C GLY A 73 -3.61 -7.18 -7.23
N PRO A 74 -3.44 -7.06 -5.91
CA PRO A 74 -2.24 -7.55 -5.22
C PRO A 74 -2.15 -9.09 -5.15
N HIS A 75 -3.29 -9.79 -5.26
CA HIS A 75 -3.36 -11.26 -5.22
C HIS A 75 -2.64 -11.91 -6.42
N ASP A 76 -2.67 -11.28 -7.59
CA ASP A 76 -2.11 -11.79 -8.84
C ASP A 76 -0.75 -11.22 -9.20
N LEU A 77 -0.05 -10.60 -8.24
CA LEU A 77 1.20 -9.92 -8.52
C LEU A 77 2.31 -10.91 -8.88
N GLU A 78 2.75 -10.86 -10.14
CA GLU A 78 3.97 -11.49 -10.61
C GLU A 78 5.09 -10.45 -10.77
N LEU A 79 6.24 -10.68 -10.13
CA LEU A 79 7.38 -9.79 -10.26
C LEU A 79 8.14 -10.03 -11.57
N THR A 80 8.38 -8.98 -12.33
CA THR A 80 9.32 -9.00 -13.45
C THR A 80 10.78 -8.96 -12.93
N PRO A 81 11.77 -9.36 -13.74
CA PRO A 81 13.19 -9.19 -13.37
C PRO A 81 13.56 -7.75 -12.98
N LYS A 82 12.90 -6.76 -13.59
CA LYS A 82 13.10 -5.34 -13.26
C LYS A 82 12.56 -5.03 -11.85
N THR A 83 11.35 -5.47 -11.55
CA THR A 83 10.72 -5.26 -10.24
C THR A 83 11.47 -5.99 -9.12
N VAL A 84 12.01 -7.19 -9.40
CA VAL A 84 12.88 -7.89 -8.44
C VAL A 84 14.14 -7.05 -8.13
N ALA A 85 14.78 -6.49 -9.16
CA ALA A 85 15.96 -5.63 -8.95
C ALA A 85 15.60 -4.36 -8.16
N GLU A 86 14.43 -3.76 -8.41
CA GLU A 86 13.93 -2.61 -7.62
C GLU A 86 13.79 -2.95 -6.15
N VAL A 87 13.27 -4.15 -5.81
CA VAL A 87 13.16 -4.64 -4.42
C VAL A 87 14.54 -4.92 -3.82
N GLU A 88 15.46 -5.54 -4.57
CA GLU A 88 16.80 -5.89 -4.08
C GLU A 88 17.66 -4.65 -3.79
N ASP A 89 17.48 -3.58 -4.57
CA ASP A 89 18.27 -2.35 -4.53
C ASP A 89 17.68 -1.26 -3.61
N ALA A 90 16.41 -1.39 -3.19
CA ALA A 90 15.74 -0.40 -2.35
C ALA A 90 16.33 -0.32 -0.94
N ASP A 91 16.37 0.88 -0.35
CA ASP A 91 16.77 1.11 1.03
C ASP A 91 15.74 0.53 2.02
N LEU A 92 14.45 0.59 1.63
CA LEU A 92 13.31 0.10 2.42
C LEU A 92 12.29 -0.59 1.54
N ASN A 93 11.92 -1.82 1.91
CA ASN A 93 10.80 -2.56 1.32
C ASN A 93 9.68 -2.73 2.34
N ILE A 94 8.47 -2.33 1.99
CA ILE A 94 7.27 -2.52 2.82
C ILE A 94 6.26 -3.41 2.09
N TYR A 95 5.77 -4.42 2.77
CA TYR A 95 4.85 -5.40 2.18
C TYR A 95 3.96 -6.05 3.26
N LEU A 96 2.93 -6.76 2.81
CA LEU A 96 2.18 -7.67 3.67
C LEU A 96 2.69 -9.09 3.43
N GLY A 97 3.17 -9.72 4.49
CA GLY A 97 3.73 -11.07 4.47
C GLY A 97 2.69 -12.16 4.67
N GLN A 98 3.11 -13.22 5.36
CA GLN A 98 2.28 -14.40 5.68
C GLN A 98 1.71 -15.11 4.43
N ASN A 99 2.46 -15.08 3.33
CA ASN A 99 2.09 -15.66 2.04
C ASN A 99 0.97 -14.92 1.29
N PHE A 100 0.75 -13.63 1.60
CA PHE A 100 -0.16 -12.80 0.81
C PHE A 100 0.42 -12.46 -0.57
N GLN A 101 1.71 -12.09 -0.62
CA GLN A 101 2.43 -11.83 -1.86
C GLN A 101 3.76 -12.59 -1.87
N PRO A 102 3.77 -13.93 -2.10
CA PRO A 102 4.97 -14.77 -1.93
C PRO A 102 6.16 -14.35 -2.78
N ALA A 103 5.91 -13.78 -3.97
CA ALA A 103 6.97 -13.29 -4.85
C ALA A 103 7.68 -12.08 -4.25
N VAL A 104 6.93 -11.16 -3.62
CA VAL A 104 7.47 -9.98 -2.91
C VAL A 104 8.23 -10.41 -1.67
N GLU A 105 7.67 -11.28 -0.83
CA GLU A 105 8.32 -11.81 0.37
C GLU A 105 9.67 -12.44 0.03
N LYS A 106 9.72 -13.22 -1.05
CA LYS A 106 10.94 -13.86 -1.52
C LYS A 106 11.99 -12.83 -1.99
N ALA A 107 11.60 -11.83 -2.75
CA ALA A 107 12.50 -10.78 -3.22
C ALA A 107 13.00 -9.91 -2.06
N ALA A 108 12.10 -9.50 -1.16
CA ALA A 108 12.43 -8.75 0.06
C ALA A 108 13.41 -9.49 0.97
N GLY A 109 13.30 -10.82 1.04
CA GLY A 109 14.26 -11.67 1.76
C GLY A 109 15.66 -11.74 1.15
N GLN A 110 15.87 -11.23 -0.07
CA GLN A 110 17.17 -11.15 -0.77
C GLN A 110 17.69 -9.72 -0.84
N SER A 111 16.90 -8.72 -0.46
CA SER A 111 17.29 -7.32 -0.47
C SER A 111 18.45 -7.03 0.49
N SER A 112 19.33 -6.14 0.09
CA SER A 112 20.38 -5.58 0.94
C SER A 112 19.88 -4.48 1.88
N GLY A 113 18.73 -3.89 1.57
CA GLY A 113 18.06 -2.89 2.38
C GLY A 113 17.19 -3.49 3.47
N ARG A 114 16.45 -2.62 4.15
CA ARG A 114 15.51 -3.04 5.18
C ARG A 114 14.22 -3.57 4.55
N SER A 115 13.74 -4.71 4.99
CA SER A 115 12.45 -5.27 4.56
C SER A 115 11.54 -5.46 5.78
N VAL A 116 10.30 -4.97 5.68
CA VAL A 116 9.35 -4.95 6.80
C VAL A 116 8.04 -5.60 6.36
N ASP A 117 7.70 -6.71 7.03
CA ASP A 117 6.37 -7.29 6.97
C ASP A 117 5.44 -6.51 7.90
N LEU A 118 4.50 -5.77 7.31
CA LEU A 118 3.58 -4.90 8.05
C LEU A 118 2.44 -5.67 8.75
N LEU A 119 2.32 -6.99 8.55
CA LEU A 119 1.41 -7.84 9.32
C LEU A 119 2.04 -8.35 10.62
N ASP A 120 3.36 -8.22 10.78
CA ASP A 120 4.05 -8.59 12.01
C ASP A 120 3.56 -7.72 13.18
N GLY A 121 3.02 -8.38 14.22
CA GLY A 121 2.49 -7.68 15.39
C GLY A 121 1.04 -7.22 15.28
N ILE A 122 0.42 -7.27 14.11
CA ILE A 122 -1.00 -6.96 13.93
C ILE A 122 -1.85 -8.18 14.27
N GLN A 123 -2.87 -7.98 15.10
CA GLN A 123 -3.82 -9.05 15.39
C GLN A 123 -4.75 -9.27 14.20
N LEU A 124 -4.50 -10.36 13.47
CA LEU A 124 -5.32 -10.75 12.33
C LEU A 124 -6.59 -11.49 12.78
N ARG A 125 -7.66 -11.35 11.99
CA ARG A 125 -8.86 -12.17 12.11
C ARG A 125 -8.71 -13.45 11.29
N PRO A 126 -9.40 -14.55 11.67
CA PRO A 126 -9.52 -15.68 10.77
C PRO A 126 -10.21 -15.28 9.45
N ALA A 127 -9.79 -15.88 8.36
CA ALA A 127 -10.49 -15.74 7.09
C ALA A 127 -11.87 -16.39 7.21
N ASP A 128 -12.92 -15.57 7.08
CA ASP A 128 -14.29 -16.08 7.04
C ASP A 128 -14.63 -16.50 5.61
N ASP A 129 -14.38 -17.77 5.33
CA ASP A 129 -14.58 -18.35 3.97
C ASP A 129 -16.05 -18.58 3.63
N GLY A 130 -16.97 -18.11 4.45
CA GLY A 130 -18.35 -18.41 4.18
C GLY A 130 -19.34 -17.74 5.11
N ILE A 131 -20.58 -17.88 4.75
CA ILE A 131 -21.72 -17.49 5.57
C ILE A 131 -21.78 -18.42 6.79
N PRO A 132 -21.92 -17.91 8.02
CA PRO A 132 -22.10 -18.73 9.21
C PRO A 132 -23.24 -19.76 9.00
N GLY A 133 -22.91 -21.04 9.11
CA GLY A 133 -23.86 -22.14 8.93
C GLY A 133 -23.91 -22.73 7.51
N VAL A 134 -23.07 -22.30 6.60
CA VAL A 134 -22.85 -22.96 5.30
C VAL A 134 -21.51 -23.70 5.38
N GLU A 135 -21.56 -25.04 5.56
CA GLU A 135 -20.35 -25.86 5.45
C GLU A 135 -19.97 -25.97 3.97
N GLY A 136 -18.88 -25.29 3.62
CA GLY A 136 -18.24 -25.40 2.30
C GLY A 136 -16.78 -25.05 2.45
N GLU A 137 -15.90 -25.99 2.16
CA GLU A 137 -14.50 -25.66 1.93
C GLU A 137 -14.43 -24.79 0.67
N VAL A 138 -14.05 -23.52 0.82
CA VAL A 138 -13.62 -22.70 -0.29
C VAL A 138 -12.14 -23.01 -0.48
N ASP A 139 -11.81 -23.72 -1.58
CA ASP A 139 -10.42 -23.87 -2.02
C ASP A 139 -9.96 -22.49 -2.53
N GLY A 140 -9.23 -21.75 -1.72
CA GLY A 140 -8.72 -20.43 -2.07
C GLY A 140 -7.36 -20.17 -1.47
N GLU A 141 -6.72 -19.13 -1.96
CA GLU A 141 -5.47 -18.62 -1.43
C GLU A 141 -5.70 -18.14 0.01
N ARG A 142 -5.00 -18.75 0.96
CA ARG A 142 -5.06 -18.35 2.36
C ARG A 142 -3.68 -17.91 2.80
N LEU A 143 -3.64 -16.85 3.61
CA LEU A 143 -2.45 -16.56 4.36
C LEU A 143 -1.98 -17.79 5.15
N ALA A 144 -0.72 -17.85 5.48
CA ALA A 144 -0.20 -18.87 6.38
C ALA A 144 -1.03 -18.87 7.68
N GLY A 145 -1.80 -19.96 7.91
CA GLY A 145 -2.68 -20.08 9.07
C GLY A 145 -4.16 -19.72 8.85
N GLY A 146 -4.60 -19.44 7.62
CA GLY A 146 -6.02 -19.18 7.33
C GLY A 146 -6.53 -17.85 7.89
N MET A 147 -5.68 -16.80 7.84
CA MET A 147 -6.02 -15.47 8.32
C MET A 147 -6.45 -14.57 7.16
N ASP A 148 -7.21 -13.52 7.47
CA ASP A 148 -7.67 -12.48 6.53
C ASP A 148 -6.60 -11.39 6.39
N PRO A 149 -6.06 -11.12 5.18
CA PRO A 149 -5.03 -10.09 4.98
C PRO A 149 -5.57 -8.66 4.89
N HIS A 150 -6.87 -8.46 4.66
CA HIS A 150 -7.47 -7.19 4.21
C HIS A 150 -7.58 -6.13 5.33
N VAL A 151 -6.55 -6.04 6.17
CA VAL A 151 -6.48 -5.10 7.31
C VAL A 151 -6.63 -3.63 6.89
N TRP A 152 -6.14 -3.28 5.70
CA TRP A 152 -6.15 -1.91 5.18
C TRP A 152 -7.55 -1.37 4.84
N VAL A 153 -8.56 -2.22 4.73
CA VAL A 153 -9.93 -1.80 4.42
C VAL A 153 -10.61 -1.14 5.63
N ASP A 154 -10.18 -1.47 6.85
CA ASP A 154 -10.58 -0.79 8.09
C ASP A 154 -9.65 0.40 8.36
N PRO A 155 -10.12 1.67 8.33
CA PRO A 155 -9.27 2.84 8.52
C PRO A 155 -8.52 2.86 9.86
N VAL A 156 -9.06 2.26 10.92
CA VAL A 156 -8.39 2.19 12.22
C VAL A 156 -7.28 1.13 12.24
N ARG A 157 -7.47 0.00 11.57
CA ARG A 157 -6.40 -0.97 11.35
C ARG A 157 -5.31 -0.41 10.44
N PHE A 158 -5.71 0.40 9.47
CA PHE A 158 -4.74 1.05 8.59
C PHE A 158 -3.89 2.10 9.32
N LEU A 159 -4.38 2.71 10.42
CA LEU A 159 -3.53 3.51 11.31
C LEU A 159 -2.38 2.69 11.92
N GLU A 160 -2.64 1.42 12.32
CA GLU A 160 -1.58 0.54 12.82
C GLU A 160 -0.50 0.32 11.74
N ILE A 161 -0.90 0.10 10.48
CA ILE A 161 0.02 0.00 9.32
C ILE A 161 0.81 1.30 9.10
N VAL A 162 0.18 2.47 9.19
CA VAL A 162 0.84 3.78 9.04
C VAL A 162 1.88 4.01 10.13
N ASP A 163 1.61 3.56 11.36
CA ASP A 163 2.58 3.64 12.46
C ASP A 163 3.80 2.74 12.20
N GLU A 164 3.59 1.51 11.70
CA GLU A 164 4.69 0.59 11.33
C GLU A 164 5.51 1.13 10.14
N ILE A 165 4.87 1.67 9.10
CA ILE A 165 5.57 2.35 8.00
C ILE A 165 6.41 3.50 8.54
N THR A 166 5.86 4.31 9.45
CA THR A 166 6.58 5.45 10.04
C THR A 166 7.79 4.98 10.83
N ALA A 167 7.67 3.91 11.60
CA ALA A 167 8.78 3.31 12.33
C ALA A 167 9.87 2.80 11.38
N ALA A 168 9.47 2.13 10.29
CA ALA A 168 10.39 1.65 9.27
C ALA A 168 11.19 2.76 8.59
N TYR A 169 10.53 3.89 8.26
CA TYR A 169 11.18 5.09 7.71
C TYR A 169 12.20 5.69 8.70
N ILE A 170 11.84 5.80 9.99
CA ILE A 170 12.72 6.35 11.02
C ILE A 170 13.96 5.46 11.21
N GLU A 171 13.80 4.15 11.11
CA GLU A 171 14.92 3.22 11.23
C GLU A 171 15.81 3.20 9.99
N ALA A 172 15.22 3.36 8.78
CA ALA A 172 15.97 3.43 7.53
C ALA A 172 16.72 4.78 7.39
N ASP A 173 16.09 5.88 7.81
CA ASP A 173 16.69 7.22 7.79
C ASP A 173 16.35 8.03 9.06
N PRO A 174 17.12 7.85 10.14
CA PRO A 174 16.91 8.58 11.38
C PRO A 174 17.11 10.10 11.25
N GLY A 175 17.83 10.56 10.23
CA GLY A 175 18.09 11.98 9.98
C GLY A 175 16.83 12.80 9.70
N ASN A 176 15.84 12.16 9.07
CA ASN A 176 14.56 12.76 8.70
C ASN A 176 13.39 12.37 9.64
N ALA A 177 13.66 11.79 10.82
CA ALA A 177 12.65 11.26 11.74
C ALA A 177 11.52 12.25 12.10
N ASP A 178 11.82 13.54 12.27
CA ASP A 178 10.81 14.56 12.59
C ASP A 178 9.91 14.85 11.39
N THR A 179 10.43 14.77 10.17
CA THR A 179 9.66 14.89 8.92
C THR A 179 8.70 13.72 8.78
N TRP A 180 9.19 12.48 8.95
CA TRP A 180 8.38 11.28 8.89
C TRP A 180 7.21 11.32 9.88
N LYS A 181 7.49 11.63 11.16
CA LYS A 181 6.47 11.77 12.20
C LYS A 181 5.46 12.88 11.92
N LYS A 182 5.90 14.01 11.36
CA LYS A 182 5.00 15.13 11.01
C LYS A 182 4.06 14.71 9.89
N ASN A 183 4.59 14.11 8.84
CA ASN A 183 3.80 13.69 7.67
C ASN A 183 2.83 12.56 8.04
N ALA A 184 3.30 11.56 8.80
CA ALA A 184 2.46 10.48 9.31
C ALA A 184 1.27 11.00 10.11
N ARG A 185 1.49 11.94 11.04
CA ARG A 185 0.39 12.57 11.81
C ARG A 185 -0.63 13.28 10.93
N ALA A 186 -0.18 13.93 9.86
CA ALA A 186 -1.09 14.59 8.93
C ALA A 186 -1.96 13.57 8.16
N TYR A 187 -1.36 12.46 7.74
CA TYR A 187 -2.07 11.37 7.07
C TYR A 187 -3.06 10.66 8.02
N SER A 188 -2.60 10.32 9.22
CA SER A 188 -3.42 9.66 10.26
C SER A 188 -4.65 10.48 10.65
N ALA A 189 -4.56 11.80 10.70
CA ALA A 189 -5.71 12.67 10.99
C ALA A 189 -6.84 12.52 9.95
N GLY A 190 -6.50 12.24 8.68
CA GLY A 190 -7.48 11.90 7.64
C GLY A 190 -8.19 10.59 7.91
N LEU A 191 -7.44 9.56 8.32
CA LEU A 191 -7.99 8.24 8.65
C LEU A 191 -8.88 8.29 9.91
N GLU A 192 -8.49 9.04 10.94
CA GLU A 192 -9.33 9.25 12.14
C GLU A 192 -10.65 9.95 11.78
N SER A 193 -10.60 10.99 10.93
CA SER A 193 -11.81 11.66 10.44
C SER A 193 -12.69 10.72 9.61
N LEU A 194 -12.08 9.84 8.82
CA LEU A 194 -12.77 8.86 8.00
C LEU A 194 -13.52 7.84 8.89
N ASP A 195 -12.88 7.32 9.95
CA ASP A 195 -13.53 6.43 10.92
C ASP A 195 -14.74 7.09 11.58
N ASP A 196 -14.59 8.31 12.05
CA ASP A 196 -15.69 9.11 12.64
C ASP A 196 -16.89 9.25 11.68
N ASP A 197 -16.62 9.45 10.41
CA ASP A 197 -17.66 9.61 9.39
C ASP A 197 -18.34 8.28 9.05
N PHE A 198 -17.60 7.18 8.95
CA PHE A 198 -18.16 5.83 8.82
C PHE A 198 -19.05 5.46 10.00
N GLN A 199 -18.62 5.72 11.25
CA GLN A 199 -19.42 5.47 12.45
C GLN A 199 -20.77 6.20 12.41
N LYS A 200 -20.77 7.46 11.95
CA LYS A 200 -21.99 8.26 11.81
C LYS A 200 -22.88 7.73 10.68
N ALA A 201 -22.27 7.47 9.51
CA ALA A 201 -22.98 7.07 8.31
C ALA A 201 -23.66 5.70 8.44
N LEU A 202 -23.02 4.74 9.13
CA LEU A 202 -23.48 3.35 9.22
C LEU A 202 -24.19 3.01 10.54
N LYS A 203 -24.53 4.00 11.36
CA LYS A 203 -25.14 3.78 12.68
C LYS A 203 -26.52 3.12 12.61
N ASN A 204 -27.40 3.61 11.73
CA ASN A 204 -28.81 3.21 11.66
C ASN A 204 -29.16 2.71 10.25
N CYS A 205 -28.85 1.46 9.95
CA CYS A 205 -29.08 0.84 8.65
C CYS A 205 -30.29 -0.12 8.69
N ALA A 206 -30.99 -0.23 7.57
CA ALA A 206 -32.14 -1.14 7.42
C ALA A 206 -31.71 -2.61 7.40
N THR A 207 -30.52 -2.90 6.84
CA THR A 207 -29.86 -4.20 6.93
C THR A 207 -28.40 -4.02 7.37
N ARG A 208 -27.87 -5.04 8.03
CA ARG A 208 -26.45 -5.12 8.42
C ARG A 208 -25.66 -6.09 7.55
N THR A 209 -26.35 -6.81 6.66
CA THR A 209 -25.71 -7.80 5.78
C THR A 209 -25.15 -7.13 4.55
N LEU A 210 -23.84 -7.27 4.38
CA LEU A 210 -23.03 -6.74 3.32
C LEU A 210 -22.66 -7.88 2.36
N VAL A 211 -23.30 -7.94 1.19
CA VAL A 211 -22.98 -8.94 0.16
C VAL A 211 -21.93 -8.35 -0.78
N THR A 212 -20.77 -9.04 -0.90
CA THR A 212 -19.59 -8.58 -1.66
C THR A 212 -19.13 -9.63 -2.66
N SER A 213 -18.34 -9.24 -3.67
CA SER A 213 -17.75 -10.17 -4.64
C SER A 213 -16.80 -11.15 -3.96
N HIS A 214 -15.82 -10.69 -3.18
CA HIS A 214 -14.95 -11.54 -2.37
C HIS A 214 -14.89 -11.06 -0.90
N ALA A 215 -14.14 -11.77 -0.07
CA ALA A 215 -14.13 -11.57 1.39
C ALA A 215 -13.15 -10.49 1.88
N ALA A 216 -13.06 -9.33 1.19
CA ALA A 216 -12.14 -8.26 1.52
C ALA A 216 -12.59 -7.32 2.66
N PHE A 217 -13.87 -7.32 3.00
CA PHE A 217 -14.44 -6.28 3.87
C PHE A 217 -14.66 -6.75 5.33
N GLY A 218 -14.03 -7.84 5.73
CA GLY A 218 -14.24 -8.45 7.03
C GLY A 218 -13.88 -7.53 8.19
N TYR A 219 -12.73 -6.86 8.14
CA TYR A 219 -12.32 -5.91 9.20
C TYR A 219 -13.22 -4.67 9.25
N LEU A 220 -13.59 -4.12 8.09
CA LEU A 220 -14.56 -3.01 8.02
C LEU A 220 -15.92 -3.43 8.57
N ALA A 221 -16.40 -4.62 8.23
CA ALA A 221 -17.66 -5.15 8.72
C ALA A 221 -17.64 -5.28 10.25
N ASP A 222 -16.60 -5.87 10.83
CA ASP A 222 -16.44 -5.98 12.28
C ASP A 222 -16.40 -4.60 12.95
N ARG A 223 -15.68 -3.64 12.39
CA ARG A 223 -15.56 -2.27 12.92
C ARG A 223 -16.92 -1.59 13.06
N TYR A 224 -17.73 -1.65 12.02
CA TYR A 224 -19.01 -0.90 11.97
C TYR A 224 -20.23 -1.76 12.25
N GLY A 225 -20.04 -2.97 12.78
CA GLY A 225 -21.11 -3.89 13.18
C GLY A 225 -21.95 -4.38 12.00
N LEU A 226 -21.33 -4.59 10.85
CA LEU A 226 -21.90 -5.24 9.68
C LEU A 226 -21.58 -6.74 9.69
N VAL A 227 -22.23 -7.50 8.83
CA VAL A 227 -21.97 -8.93 8.61
C VAL A 227 -21.66 -9.11 7.13
N GLN A 228 -20.42 -9.42 6.81
CA GLN A 228 -20.03 -9.73 5.43
C GLN A 228 -20.61 -11.08 5.01
N ALA A 229 -21.17 -11.13 3.81
CA ALA A 229 -21.59 -12.34 3.11
C ALA A 229 -20.94 -12.37 1.74
N PRO A 230 -19.70 -12.87 1.62
CA PRO A 230 -18.95 -12.85 0.37
C PRO A 230 -19.47 -13.91 -0.59
N ILE A 231 -19.44 -13.63 -1.90
CA ILE A 231 -19.83 -14.59 -2.94
C ILE A 231 -18.64 -15.52 -3.27
N ALA A 232 -17.42 -14.97 -3.36
CA ALA A 232 -16.16 -15.70 -3.47
C ALA A 232 -15.40 -15.73 -2.14
N GLY A 233 -14.27 -16.45 -2.10
CA GLY A 233 -13.42 -16.58 -0.90
C GLY A 233 -12.58 -15.34 -0.60
N ILE A 234 -11.38 -15.56 -0.06
CA ILE A 234 -10.41 -14.51 0.31
C ILE A 234 -9.77 -13.87 -0.93
N SER A 235 -9.57 -14.66 -2.00
CA SER A 235 -9.11 -14.11 -3.29
C SER A 235 -10.31 -13.82 -4.20
N PRO A 236 -10.28 -12.73 -4.98
CA PRO A 236 -11.31 -12.46 -5.98
C PRO A 236 -11.37 -13.52 -7.08
N ASP A 237 -10.29 -14.30 -7.29
CA ASP A 237 -10.20 -15.38 -8.27
C ASP A 237 -10.73 -16.72 -7.76
N ASP A 238 -11.11 -16.81 -6.49
CA ASP A 238 -11.75 -17.99 -5.95
C ASP A 238 -13.07 -18.27 -6.67
N GLU A 239 -13.20 -19.45 -7.30
CA GLU A 239 -14.43 -19.86 -7.97
C GLU A 239 -15.45 -20.38 -6.96
N PRO A 240 -16.54 -19.61 -6.67
CA PRO A 240 -17.55 -20.07 -5.73
C PRO A 240 -18.34 -21.23 -6.35
N ASN A 241 -18.59 -22.26 -5.56
CA ASN A 241 -19.46 -23.33 -6.01
C ASN A 241 -20.94 -22.90 -6.03
N PRO A 242 -21.82 -23.54 -6.85
CA PRO A 242 -23.23 -23.16 -6.97
C PRO A 242 -24.00 -23.21 -5.66
N GLN A 243 -23.60 -24.05 -4.69
CA GLN A 243 -24.27 -24.17 -3.39
C GLN A 243 -23.96 -22.95 -2.51
N SER A 244 -22.72 -22.44 -2.54
CA SER A 244 -22.32 -21.21 -1.85
C SER A 244 -23.05 -20.01 -2.41
N ILE A 245 -23.13 -19.85 -3.73
CA ILE A 245 -23.90 -18.78 -4.39
C ILE A 245 -25.37 -18.80 -3.93
N ALA A 246 -26.01 -19.97 -3.98
CA ALA A 246 -27.40 -20.13 -3.56
C ALA A 246 -27.59 -19.86 -2.05
N ALA A 247 -26.59 -20.13 -1.22
CA ALA A 247 -26.63 -19.84 0.21
C ALA A 247 -26.51 -18.34 0.48
N VAL A 248 -25.61 -17.65 -0.22
CA VAL A 248 -25.50 -16.17 -0.17
C VAL A 248 -26.81 -15.53 -0.60
N ALA A 249 -27.37 -15.96 -1.72
CA ALA A 249 -28.66 -15.44 -2.22
C ALA A 249 -29.79 -15.61 -1.18
N ARG A 250 -29.94 -16.82 -0.61
CA ARG A 250 -30.95 -17.06 0.44
C ARG A 250 -30.76 -16.19 1.67
N ARG A 251 -29.50 -16.02 2.12
CA ARG A 251 -29.18 -15.17 3.26
C ARG A 251 -29.51 -13.71 2.96
N ALA A 252 -29.11 -13.21 1.81
CA ALA A 252 -29.39 -11.86 1.34
C ALA A 252 -30.91 -11.58 1.27
N GLU A 253 -31.70 -12.54 0.77
CA GLU A 253 -33.17 -12.42 0.73
C GLU A 253 -33.77 -12.38 2.14
N GLN A 254 -33.34 -13.26 3.05
CA GLN A 254 -33.80 -13.31 4.44
C GLN A 254 -33.51 -12.01 5.19
N ASP A 255 -32.36 -11.41 4.98
CA ASP A 255 -31.92 -10.18 5.63
C ASP A 255 -32.40 -8.91 4.90
N GLY A 256 -33.21 -9.07 3.84
CA GLY A 256 -33.81 -7.97 3.09
C GLY A 256 -32.79 -7.10 2.34
N VAL A 257 -31.65 -7.68 1.93
CA VAL A 257 -30.61 -7.00 1.16
C VAL A 257 -31.20 -6.41 -0.13
N LYS A 258 -30.83 -5.16 -0.44
CA LYS A 258 -31.28 -4.44 -1.64
C LYS A 258 -30.14 -4.09 -2.58
N THR A 259 -28.90 -4.31 -2.15
CA THR A 259 -27.70 -4.03 -2.95
C THR A 259 -26.68 -5.13 -2.75
N VAL A 260 -26.18 -5.69 -3.85
CA VAL A 260 -25.03 -6.58 -3.93
C VAL A 260 -23.85 -5.79 -4.46
N PHE A 261 -22.72 -5.83 -3.79
CA PHE A 261 -21.58 -5.01 -4.15
C PHE A 261 -20.58 -5.78 -5.02
N PHE A 262 -20.17 -5.17 -6.13
CA PHE A 262 -19.08 -5.64 -6.96
C PHE A 262 -17.85 -4.74 -6.82
N GLU A 263 -16.69 -5.24 -7.22
CA GLU A 263 -15.42 -4.54 -7.09
C GLU A 263 -14.92 -3.97 -8.42
N THR A 264 -14.03 -2.96 -8.33
CA THR A 264 -13.60 -2.19 -9.51
C THR A 264 -12.62 -2.97 -10.40
N LEU A 265 -11.78 -3.83 -9.83
CA LEU A 265 -10.75 -4.57 -10.57
C LEU A 265 -11.21 -5.96 -11.05
N VAL A 266 -12.42 -6.42 -10.69
CA VAL A 266 -12.93 -7.74 -11.05
C VAL A 266 -14.23 -7.67 -11.86
N PRO A 267 -14.55 -8.71 -12.68
CA PRO A 267 -15.77 -8.74 -13.46
C PRO A 267 -17.03 -8.77 -12.58
N ARG A 268 -17.91 -7.78 -12.75
CA ARG A 268 -19.15 -7.63 -11.97
C ARG A 268 -20.20 -8.74 -12.18
N LYS A 269 -19.99 -9.64 -13.16
CA LYS A 269 -20.97 -10.65 -13.61
C LYS A 269 -21.54 -11.49 -12.46
N LEU A 270 -20.71 -11.88 -11.52
CA LEU A 270 -21.10 -12.74 -10.40
C LEU A 270 -22.04 -11.99 -9.43
N ALA A 271 -21.70 -10.76 -9.08
CA ALA A 271 -22.54 -9.89 -8.25
C ALA A 271 -23.88 -9.58 -8.94
N ASP A 272 -23.86 -9.31 -10.26
CA ASP A 272 -25.07 -9.08 -11.05
C ASP A 272 -26.00 -10.31 -11.06
N THR A 273 -25.43 -11.52 -11.12
CA THR A 273 -26.18 -12.77 -11.07
C THR A 273 -26.92 -12.91 -9.74
N VAL A 274 -26.21 -12.76 -8.62
CA VAL A 274 -26.82 -12.85 -7.27
C VAL A 274 -27.85 -11.75 -7.07
N ALA A 275 -27.54 -10.50 -7.47
CA ALA A 275 -28.47 -9.39 -7.39
C ALA A 275 -29.78 -9.66 -8.17
N GLY A 276 -29.64 -10.24 -9.38
CA GLY A 276 -30.80 -10.63 -10.22
C GLY A 276 -31.67 -11.71 -9.58
N GLU A 277 -31.08 -12.70 -8.91
CA GLU A 277 -31.80 -13.78 -8.25
C GLU A 277 -32.68 -13.28 -7.09
N ILE A 278 -32.21 -12.30 -6.33
CA ILE A 278 -32.92 -11.75 -5.15
C ILE A 278 -33.71 -10.47 -5.44
N GLY A 279 -33.73 -10.00 -6.70
CA GLY A 279 -34.38 -8.75 -7.08
C GLY A 279 -33.73 -7.50 -6.45
N ALA A 280 -32.44 -7.54 -6.16
CA ALA A 280 -31.62 -6.44 -5.71
C ALA A 280 -30.95 -5.72 -6.88
N ARG A 281 -30.32 -4.57 -6.60
CA ARG A 281 -29.40 -3.90 -7.55
C ARG A 281 -27.96 -4.29 -7.24
N SER A 282 -27.07 -4.09 -8.20
CA SER A 282 -25.64 -4.12 -7.97
C SER A 282 -25.07 -2.70 -7.90
N ASP A 283 -24.07 -2.49 -7.05
CA ASP A 283 -23.33 -1.23 -6.91
C ASP A 283 -21.85 -1.52 -6.65
N ALA A 284 -20.95 -0.57 -6.90
CA ALA A 284 -19.53 -0.77 -6.66
C ALA A 284 -19.21 -0.64 -5.17
N LEU A 285 -18.22 -1.42 -4.69
CA LEU A 285 -17.55 -1.24 -3.41
C LEU A 285 -16.08 -1.63 -3.61
N ASP A 286 -15.19 -0.68 -3.44
CA ASP A 286 -13.77 -0.81 -3.79
C ASP A 286 -12.97 -1.29 -2.57
N PRO A 287 -12.27 -2.45 -2.62
CA PRO A 287 -11.44 -2.91 -1.51
C PRO A 287 -10.12 -2.14 -1.39
N VAL A 288 -9.90 -1.12 -2.20
CA VAL A 288 -8.70 -0.27 -2.22
C VAL A 288 -7.41 -1.07 -2.50
N GLU A 289 -7.49 -2.11 -3.29
CA GLU A 289 -6.36 -2.97 -3.65
C GLU A 289 -5.45 -2.35 -4.70
N GLY A 290 -5.99 -1.48 -5.54
CA GLY A 290 -5.28 -0.80 -6.61
C GLY A 290 -6.16 0.24 -7.28
N LEU A 291 -5.57 1.05 -8.14
CA LEU A 291 -6.32 1.96 -9.01
C LEU A 291 -6.51 1.32 -10.39
N ASP A 292 -7.69 1.50 -10.96
CA ASP A 292 -7.86 1.37 -12.40
C ASP A 292 -7.36 2.63 -13.14
N ALA A 293 -7.30 2.60 -14.45
CA ALA A 293 -6.80 3.72 -15.24
C ALA A 293 -7.63 5.02 -15.04
N GLU A 294 -8.93 4.90 -14.79
CA GLU A 294 -9.82 6.05 -14.55
C GLU A 294 -9.53 6.65 -13.16
N GLY A 295 -9.35 5.82 -12.15
CA GLY A 295 -9.00 6.25 -10.80
C GLY A 295 -7.63 6.93 -10.73
N GLU A 296 -6.65 6.40 -11.46
CA GLU A 296 -5.32 7.01 -11.57
C GLU A 296 -5.38 8.37 -12.26
N GLU A 297 -6.07 8.47 -13.42
CA GLU A 297 -6.25 9.74 -14.14
C GLU A 297 -7.03 10.78 -13.30
N ALA A 298 -8.01 10.32 -12.51
CA ALA A 298 -8.78 11.17 -11.61
C ALA A 298 -8.00 11.58 -10.35
N GLY A 299 -6.83 11.00 -10.10
CA GLY A 299 -6.04 11.24 -8.88
C GLY A 299 -6.75 10.76 -7.61
N LYS A 300 -7.42 9.62 -7.68
CA LYS A 300 -8.08 9.05 -6.49
C LYS A 300 -7.05 8.69 -5.43
N THR A 301 -7.44 8.93 -4.18
CA THR A 301 -6.66 8.60 -2.99
C THR A 301 -7.37 7.53 -2.16
N TYR A 302 -6.66 6.87 -1.25
CA TYR A 302 -7.25 5.96 -0.28
C TYR A 302 -8.47 6.60 0.41
N GLU A 303 -8.30 7.84 0.91
CA GLU A 303 -9.37 8.55 1.60
C GLU A 303 -10.57 8.80 0.67
N SER A 304 -10.34 9.24 -0.58
CA SER A 304 -11.43 9.51 -1.52
C SER A 304 -12.21 8.25 -1.89
N ILE A 305 -11.52 7.12 -2.10
CA ILE A 305 -12.15 5.83 -2.38
C ILE A 305 -12.98 5.36 -1.19
N GLN A 306 -12.44 5.44 0.01
CA GLN A 306 -13.16 5.04 1.21
C GLN A 306 -14.37 5.94 1.51
N ARG A 307 -14.32 7.22 1.18
CA ARG A 307 -15.49 8.12 1.26
C ARG A 307 -16.56 7.75 0.26
N ASP A 308 -16.19 7.40 -0.97
CA ASP A 308 -17.11 6.85 -1.97
C ASP A 308 -17.74 5.54 -1.47
N ASN A 309 -16.93 4.63 -0.90
CA ASN A 309 -17.39 3.38 -0.28
C ASN A 309 -18.41 3.63 0.84
N MET A 310 -18.10 4.55 1.74
CA MET A 310 -18.99 4.93 2.84
C MET A 310 -20.38 5.37 2.31
N GLU A 311 -20.41 6.22 1.31
CA GLU A 311 -21.67 6.72 0.75
C GLU A 311 -22.46 5.63 0.01
N ARG A 312 -21.77 4.73 -0.70
CA ARG A 312 -22.38 3.56 -1.35
C ARG A 312 -22.92 2.56 -0.32
N LEU A 313 -22.17 2.28 0.74
CA LEU A 313 -22.62 1.47 1.87
C LEU A 313 -23.84 2.10 2.56
N ARG A 314 -23.78 3.39 2.88
CA ARG A 314 -24.90 4.13 3.49
C ARG A 314 -26.18 3.98 2.66
N THR A 315 -26.05 4.16 1.36
CA THR A 315 -27.19 4.05 0.43
C THR A 315 -27.65 2.60 0.24
N GLY A 316 -26.70 1.68 0.04
CA GLY A 316 -26.98 0.26 -0.25
C GLY A 316 -27.56 -0.50 0.92
N LEU A 317 -27.16 -0.18 2.15
CA LEU A 317 -27.68 -0.77 3.40
C LEU A 317 -28.92 -0.03 3.93
N GLY A 318 -29.36 1.05 3.27
CA GLY A 318 -30.51 1.84 3.68
C GLY A 318 -30.31 2.55 5.02
N CYS A 319 -29.12 3.13 5.25
CA CYS A 319 -28.83 3.83 6.49
C CYS A 319 -29.42 5.24 6.49
N THR A 320 -29.96 5.64 7.63
CA THR A 320 -30.54 6.98 7.83
C THR A 320 -29.64 7.83 8.71
N THR A 321 -29.37 9.05 8.27
CA THR A 321 -28.77 10.09 9.12
C THR A 321 -29.86 10.68 10.00
N THR A 322 -29.88 10.31 11.28
CA THR A 322 -30.69 10.99 12.31
C THR A 322 -29.79 11.84 13.17
#